data_95002632463f71adc2852bd13216b431
#
_entry.id   95002632463f71adc2852bd13216b431
#
_cell.length_a   1.000
_cell.length_b   1.000
_cell.length_c   1.000
_cell.angle_alpha   90.00
_cell.angle_beta   90.00
_cell.angle_gamma   90.00
#
_symmetry.space_group_name_H-M   'P 1'
#
loop_
_entity.id
_entity.type
_entity.pdbx_description
1 polymer ?
#
loop_
_entity_poly.entity_id
_entity_poly.type
_entity_poly.pdbx_seq_one_letter_code
_entity_poly.pdbx_strand_id
1 'polypeptide(L)'
;MNVIFLAGVHGVGKGYLGAPAAKALEITHRTASQLIREEKGLATWGADKRTADLDDNQRALIQAVNKLRASGNILLDGHFVLRNAIGCLTPLETSVFDQLKLQGVVLLTNDPQVIVDRLANRDKNSADMASVAELAAAELLHAKQVCMTLNLPLSVLHSPTEDEVVFSISELLKP
;
A
#
# COMPACT_ATOMS: atom_id res chain seq x y z
N MET A 1 -12.65 13.73 7.17
CA MET A 1 -12.34 12.59 6.30
C MET A 1 -10.90 12.16 6.49
N ASN A 2 -10.70 10.89 6.72
CA ASN A 2 -9.40 10.32 7.04
C ASN A 2 -8.95 9.38 5.93
N VAL A 3 -7.65 9.39 5.61
CA VAL A 3 -7.01 8.43 4.71
C VAL A 3 -6.11 7.53 5.55
N ILE A 4 -6.47 6.25 5.65
CA ILE A 4 -5.63 5.23 6.28
C ILE A 4 -4.85 4.52 5.17
N PHE A 5 -3.55 4.40 5.33
CA PHE A 5 -2.70 3.73 4.35
C PHE A 5 -2.45 2.28 4.76
N LEU A 6 -2.95 1.33 3.95
CA LEU A 6 -2.71 -0.09 4.11
C LEU A 6 -1.50 -0.49 3.29
N ALA A 7 -0.37 -0.70 3.95
CA ALA A 7 0.92 -0.94 3.31
C ALA A 7 1.38 -2.40 3.41
N GLY A 8 2.38 -2.75 2.64
CA GLY A 8 3.05 -4.05 2.64
C GLY A 8 3.38 -4.52 1.23
N VAL A 9 4.23 -5.52 1.09
CA VAL A 9 4.69 -6.03 -0.20
C VAL A 9 3.59 -6.75 -0.99
N HIS A 10 3.80 -6.97 -2.28
CA HIS A 10 2.93 -7.82 -3.08
C HIS A 10 2.86 -9.24 -2.48
N GLY A 11 1.68 -9.86 -2.49
CA GLY A 11 1.46 -11.19 -1.93
C GLY A 11 1.27 -11.24 -0.40
N VAL A 12 1.48 -10.14 0.35
CA VAL A 12 1.29 -10.14 1.81
C VAL A 12 -0.19 -10.31 2.24
N GLY A 13 -1.14 -9.96 1.38
CA GLY A 13 -2.58 -10.13 1.64
C GLY A 13 -3.38 -8.84 1.78
N LYS A 14 -2.84 -7.67 1.38
CA LYS A 14 -3.54 -6.38 1.51
C LYS A 14 -4.96 -6.38 0.96
N GLY A 15 -5.15 -6.78 -0.29
CA GLY A 15 -6.49 -6.80 -0.90
C GLY A 15 -7.43 -7.81 -0.25
N TYR A 16 -6.90 -8.97 0.18
CA TYR A 16 -7.66 -10.02 0.85
C TYR A 16 -8.18 -9.58 2.22
N LEU A 17 -7.38 -8.86 2.99
CA LEU A 17 -7.73 -8.37 4.33
C LEU A 17 -8.36 -6.96 4.29
N GLY A 18 -7.92 -6.10 3.37
CA GLY A 18 -8.37 -4.72 3.29
C GLY A 18 -9.80 -4.54 2.78
N ALA A 19 -10.21 -5.35 1.79
CA ALA A 19 -11.57 -5.24 1.25
C ALA A 19 -12.66 -5.60 2.27
N PRO A 20 -12.60 -6.74 3.00
CA PRO A 20 -13.59 -7.04 4.04
C PRO A 20 -13.49 -6.06 5.22
N ALA A 21 -12.28 -5.64 5.63
CA ALA A 21 -12.11 -4.66 6.69
C ALA A 21 -12.76 -3.31 6.35
N ALA A 22 -12.57 -2.83 5.13
CA ALA A 22 -13.20 -1.60 4.68
C ALA A 22 -14.73 -1.72 4.64
N LYS A 23 -15.25 -2.88 4.22
CA LYS A 23 -16.68 -3.16 4.24
C LYS A 23 -17.25 -3.17 5.66
N ALA A 24 -16.56 -3.80 6.61
CA ALA A 24 -16.98 -3.85 8.02
C ALA A 24 -17.00 -2.46 8.67
N LEU A 25 -16.09 -1.57 8.25
CA LEU A 25 -15.98 -0.20 8.77
C LEU A 25 -16.76 0.84 7.94
N GLU A 26 -17.46 0.42 6.90
CA GLU A 26 -18.22 1.29 5.99
C GLU A 26 -17.37 2.42 5.36
N ILE A 27 -16.10 2.11 5.03
CA ILE A 27 -15.16 3.03 4.38
C ILE A 27 -14.83 2.57 2.96
N THR A 28 -14.37 3.49 2.13
CA THR A 28 -14.00 3.18 0.74
C THR A 28 -12.62 2.53 0.67
N HIS A 29 -12.51 1.33 0.07
CA HIS A 29 -11.23 0.69 -0.23
C HIS A 29 -10.80 1.00 -1.67
N ARG A 30 -9.59 1.52 -1.84
CA ARG A 30 -9.00 1.81 -3.15
C ARG A 30 -7.53 1.44 -3.16
N THR A 31 -7.05 0.94 -4.30
CA THR A 31 -5.61 0.71 -4.47
C THR A 31 -4.96 1.90 -5.18
N ALA A 32 -3.73 2.24 -4.80
CA ALA A 32 -2.97 3.31 -5.44
C ALA A 32 -2.86 3.09 -6.96
N SER A 33 -2.62 1.84 -7.38
CA SER A 33 -2.52 1.50 -8.80
C SER A 33 -3.82 1.69 -9.59
N GLN A 34 -4.99 1.46 -8.97
CA GLN A 34 -6.28 1.74 -9.60
C GLN A 34 -6.51 3.24 -9.75
N LEU A 35 -6.25 4.00 -8.68
CA LEU A 35 -6.41 5.46 -8.70
C LEU A 35 -5.52 6.13 -9.73
N ILE A 36 -4.26 5.72 -9.83
CA ILE A 36 -3.33 6.24 -10.85
C ILE A 36 -3.85 5.96 -12.25
N ARG A 37 -4.34 4.74 -12.53
CA ARG A 37 -4.89 4.38 -13.85
C ARG A 37 -6.10 5.22 -14.22
N GLU A 38 -7.04 5.35 -13.29
CA GLU A 38 -8.25 6.14 -13.50
C GLU A 38 -7.93 7.60 -13.75
N GLU A 39 -7.02 8.18 -12.96
CA GLU A 39 -6.62 9.58 -13.10
C GLU A 39 -5.91 9.86 -14.43
N LYS A 40 -5.10 8.92 -14.90
CA LYS A 40 -4.39 9.01 -16.19
C LYS A 40 -5.26 8.62 -17.40
N GLY A 41 -6.50 8.18 -17.21
CA GLY A 41 -7.38 7.72 -18.28
C GLY A 41 -6.88 6.44 -18.98
N LEU A 42 -6.09 5.62 -18.30
CA LEU A 42 -5.51 4.41 -18.86
C LEU A 42 -6.46 3.22 -18.67
N ALA A 43 -6.96 2.65 -19.75
CA ALA A 43 -7.87 1.49 -19.72
C ALA A 43 -7.19 0.23 -19.15
N THR A 44 -5.90 0.04 -19.42
CA THR A 44 -5.08 -1.09 -18.92
C THR A 44 -3.66 -0.63 -18.64
N TRP A 45 -3.03 -1.22 -17.58
CA TRP A 45 -1.58 -1.20 -17.51
C TRP A 45 -1.06 -2.11 -18.60
N GLY A 46 -0.27 -1.58 -19.53
CA GLY A 46 0.56 -2.42 -20.37
C GLY A 46 1.48 -3.30 -19.51
N ALA A 47 1.96 -4.42 -20.05
CA ALA A 47 2.90 -5.32 -19.37
C ALA A 47 4.18 -4.60 -18.89
N ASP A 48 4.47 -3.45 -19.44
CA ASP A 48 5.52 -2.52 -18.99
C ASP A 48 5.03 -1.66 -17.81
N LYS A 49 4.96 -2.29 -16.64
CA LYS A 49 4.84 -1.59 -15.34
C LYS A 49 6.12 -0.82 -15.02
N ARG A 50 6.68 -0.12 -15.99
CA ARG A 50 7.93 0.60 -15.82
C ARG A 50 7.66 1.88 -15.06
N THR A 51 8.38 2.07 -13.99
CA THR A 51 8.51 3.30 -13.23
C THR A 51 9.16 4.45 -14.04
N ALA A 52 8.98 4.46 -15.37
CA ALA A 52 9.52 5.52 -16.23
C ALA A 52 8.95 6.90 -15.90
N ASP A 53 7.88 6.94 -15.09
CA ASP A 53 7.17 8.15 -14.70
C ASP A 53 6.72 8.09 -13.23
N LEU A 54 7.66 7.82 -12.32
CA LEU A 54 7.35 7.69 -10.89
C LEU A 54 6.71 8.98 -10.37
N ASP A 55 7.28 10.13 -10.70
CA ASP A 55 6.81 11.45 -10.27
C ASP A 55 5.41 11.76 -10.81
N ASP A 56 5.14 11.38 -12.07
CA ASP A 56 3.84 11.58 -12.69
C ASP A 56 2.77 10.66 -12.07
N ASN A 57 3.14 9.41 -11.76
CA ASN A 57 2.29 8.48 -11.03
C ASN A 57 1.96 8.96 -9.61
N GLN A 58 2.95 9.54 -8.92
CA GLN A 58 2.75 10.11 -7.59
C GLN A 58 1.80 11.31 -7.63
N ARG A 59 1.98 12.22 -8.60
CA ARG A 59 1.07 13.35 -8.83
C ARG A 59 -0.35 12.90 -9.13
N ALA A 60 -0.52 11.92 -10.02
CA ALA A 60 -1.83 11.35 -10.34
C ALA A 60 -2.50 10.73 -9.11
N LEU A 61 -1.75 9.99 -8.26
CA LEU A 61 -2.27 9.43 -7.02
C LEU A 61 -2.78 10.51 -6.07
N ILE A 62 -1.98 11.55 -5.84
CA ILE A 62 -2.35 12.67 -4.96
C ILE A 62 -3.61 13.37 -5.47
N GLN A 63 -3.72 13.64 -6.77
CA GLN A 63 -4.90 14.25 -7.38
C GLN A 63 -6.14 13.37 -7.21
N ALA A 64 -6.03 12.06 -7.48
CA ALA A 64 -7.13 11.12 -7.33
C ALA A 64 -7.62 11.02 -5.88
N VAL A 65 -6.70 10.92 -4.91
CA VAL A 65 -7.06 10.89 -3.48
C VAL A 65 -7.74 12.20 -3.06
N ASN A 66 -7.25 13.34 -3.53
CA ASN A 66 -7.86 14.64 -3.22
C ASN A 66 -9.30 14.76 -3.78
N LYS A 67 -9.58 14.23 -4.96
CA LYS A 67 -10.94 14.17 -5.51
C LYS A 67 -11.87 13.29 -4.66
N LEU A 68 -11.37 12.20 -4.11
CA LEU A 68 -12.14 11.28 -3.28
C LEU A 68 -12.41 11.81 -1.86
N ARG A 69 -11.73 12.88 -1.43
CA ARG A 69 -11.90 13.43 -0.07
C ARG A 69 -13.33 13.84 0.27
N ALA A 70 -14.16 14.18 -0.70
CA ALA A 70 -15.57 14.49 -0.47
C ALA A 70 -16.43 13.25 -0.16
N SER A 71 -15.92 12.03 -0.43
CA SER A 71 -16.70 10.79 -0.39
C SER A 71 -16.64 10.04 0.95
N GLY A 72 -15.92 10.57 1.97
CA GLY A 72 -15.79 9.92 3.29
C GLY A 72 -14.39 9.34 3.54
N ASN A 73 -14.29 8.44 4.52
CA ASN A 73 -13.01 7.81 4.89
C ASN A 73 -12.54 6.81 3.83
N ILE A 74 -11.22 6.75 3.64
CA ILE A 74 -10.58 5.91 2.61
C ILE A 74 -9.54 5.00 3.25
N LEU A 75 -9.59 3.70 2.91
CA LEU A 75 -8.49 2.76 3.07
C LEU A 75 -7.73 2.71 1.74
N LEU A 76 -6.55 3.30 1.70
CA LEU A 76 -5.68 3.36 0.52
C LEU A 76 -4.64 2.25 0.58
N ASP A 77 -4.75 1.26 -0.30
CA ASP A 77 -3.78 0.15 -0.43
C ASP A 77 -2.60 0.58 -1.31
N GLY A 78 -1.39 0.44 -0.81
CA GLY A 78 -0.18 0.83 -1.53
C GLY A 78 1.11 0.24 -0.99
N HIS A 79 2.22 0.88 -1.36
CA HIS A 79 3.58 0.48 -1.01
C HIS A 79 4.41 1.69 -0.59
N PHE A 80 5.38 1.47 0.28
CA PHE A 80 6.42 2.45 0.61
C PHE A 80 7.64 2.32 -0.30
N VAL A 81 7.91 1.09 -0.79
CA VAL A 81 9.05 0.80 -1.67
C VAL A 81 8.57 0.06 -2.91
N LEU A 82 9.01 0.49 -4.07
CA LEU A 82 8.78 -0.16 -5.34
C LEU A 82 10.05 -0.82 -5.84
N ARG A 83 9.92 -1.82 -6.70
CA ARG A 83 11.02 -2.37 -7.46
C ARG A 83 10.94 -1.87 -8.89
N ASN A 84 11.98 -1.21 -9.36
CA ASN A 84 12.01 -0.69 -10.73
C ASN A 84 12.26 -1.79 -11.77
N ALA A 85 12.26 -1.42 -13.06
CA ALA A 85 12.39 -2.36 -14.18
C ALA A 85 13.72 -3.14 -14.21
N ILE A 86 14.77 -2.60 -13.59
CA ILE A 86 16.08 -3.25 -13.47
C ILE A 86 16.27 -4.00 -12.14
N GLY A 87 15.19 -4.11 -11.34
CA GLY A 87 15.18 -4.87 -10.11
C GLY A 87 15.64 -4.10 -8.86
N CYS A 88 16.04 -2.83 -8.97
CA CYS A 88 16.45 -2.03 -7.83
C CYS A 88 15.27 -1.58 -6.98
N LEU A 89 15.47 -1.55 -5.66
CA LEU A 89 14.50 -0.99 -4.72
C LEU A 89 14.47 0.54 -4.85
N THR A 90 13.27 1.09 -4.94
CA THR A 90 13.03 2.53 -5.08
C THR A 90 12.04 2.96 -3.99
N PRO A 91 12.53 3.48 -2.84
CA PRO A 91 11.67 4.07 -1.83
C PRO A 91 10.92 5.28 -2.39
N LEU A 92 9.64 5.40 -2.06
CA LEU A 92 8.84 6.57 -2.41
C LEU A 92 9.21 7.75 -1.49
N GLU A 93 9.21 8.95 -2.04
CA GLU A 93 9.56 10.13 -1.28
C GLU A 93 8.57 10.41 -0.14
N THR A 94 9.07 10.84 1.02
CA THR A 94 8.26 11.22 2.18
C THR A 94 7.25 12.31 1.84
N SER A 95 7.59 13.22 0.91
CA SER A 95 6.72 14.28 0.41
C SER A 95 5.41 13.77 -0.21
N VAL A 96 5.41 12.58 -0.79
CA VAL A 96 4.20 11.94 -1.35
C VAL A 96 3.21 11.63 -0.22
N PHE A 97 3.68 11.00 0.84
CA PHE A 97 2.85 10.63 2.00
C PHE A 97 2.34 11.87 2.75
N ASP A 98 3.16 12.92 2.84
CA ASP A 98 2.71 14.21 3.39
C ASP A 98 1.57 14.81 2.56
N GLN A 99 1.69 14.81 1.24
CA GLN A 99 0.64 15.33 0.34
C GLN A 99 -0.63 14.46 0.35
N LEU A 100 -0.53 13.16 0.62
CA LEU A 100 -1.67 12.28 0.83
C LEU A 100 -2.43 12.57 2.12
N LYS A 101 -1.86 13.36 3.06
CA LYS A 101 -2.47 13.74 4.34
C LYS A 101 -3.06 12.53 5.07
N LEU A 102 -2.21 11.55 5.32
CA LEU A 102 -2.59 10.31 5.98
C LEU A 102 -2.96 10.56 7.44
N GLN A 103 -3.95 9.83 7.94
CA GLN A 103 -4.31 9.78 9.38
C GLN A 103 -3.44 8.77 10.12
N GLY A 104 -3.01 7.73 9.44
CA GLY A 104 -2.15 6.67 9.98
C GLY A 104 -1.89 5.57 8.97
N VAL A 105 -1.06 4.62 9.39
CA VAL A 105 -0.58 3.52 8.55
C VAL A 105 -0.81 2.19 9.26
N VAL A 106 -1.36 1.23 8.52
CA VAL A 106 -1.36 -0.20 8.89
C VAL A 106 -0.42 -0.92 7.92
N LEU A 107 0.69 -1.45 8.42
CA LEU A 107 1.64 -2.20 7.62
C LEU A 107 1.47 -3.70 7.88
N LEU A 108 1.13 -4.43 6.82
CA LEU A 108 1.04 -5.89 6.86
C LEU A 108 2.40 -6.52 6.56
N THR A 109 2.79 -7.47 7.38
CA THR A 109 3.99 -8.31 7.18
C THR A 109 3.62 -9.78 7.25
N ASN A 110 4.46 -10.64 6.67
CA ASN A 110 4.32 -12.08 6.76
C ASN A 110 5.69 -12.73 6.53
N ASP A 111 5.81 -14.02 6.81
CA ASP A 111 7.00 -14.78 6.47
C ASP A 111 7.26 -14.76 4.97
N PRO A 112 8.50 -14.53 4.52
CA PRO A 112 8.83 -14.47 3.08
C PRO A 112 8.39 -15.72 2.31
N GLN A 113 8.50 -16.92 2.94
CA GLN A 113 8.06 -18.16 2.29
C GLN A 113 6.56 -18.15 2.01
N VAL A 114 5.72 -17.69 2.95
CA VAL A 114 4.27 -17.58 2.75
C VAL A 114 3.94 -16.61 1.61
N ILE A 115 4.68 -15.52 1.51
CA ILE A 115 4.51 -14.54 0.43
C ILE A 115 4.90 -15.15 -0.93
N VAL A 116 6.02 -15.86 -1.00
CA VAL A 116 6.48 -16.58 -2.21
C VAL A 116 5.43 -17.58 -2.67
N ASP A 117 4.90 -18.41 -1.76
CA ASP A 117 3.90 -19.42 -2.07
C ASP A 117 2.61 -18.78 -2.63
N ARG A 118 2.17 -17.67 -2.04
CA ARG A 118 1.01 -16.92 -2.53
C ARG A 118 1.24 -16.32 -3.93
N LEU A 119 2.42 -15.76 -4.18
CA LEU A 119 2.78 -15.20 -5.49
C LEU A 119 2.88 -16.29 -6.56
N ALA A 120 3.49 -17.45 -6.24
CA ALA A 120 3.58 -18.59 -7.15
C ALA A 120 2.20 -19.12 -7.55
N ASN A 121 1.27 -19.22 -6.59
CA ASN A 121 -0.11 -19.67 -6.85
C ASN A 121 -0.91 -18.67 -7.70
N ARG A 122 -0.67 -17.36 -7.54
CA ARG A 122 -1.40 -16.31 -8.26
C ARG A 122 -0.87 -16.07 -9.66
N ASP A 123 0.45 -15.92 -9.79
CA ASP A 123 1.08 -15.39 -11.00
C ASP A 123 1.76 -16.49 -11.84
N LYS A 124 1.78 -17.73 -11.36
CA LYS A 124 2.51 -18.89 -11.97
C LYS A 124 4.00 -18.64 -12.18
N ASN A 125 4.56 -17.62 -11.56
CA ASN A 125 5.97 -17.28 -11.58
C ASN A 125 6.57 -17.52 -10.20
N SER A 126 7.74 -18.17 -10.14
CA SER A 126 8.48 -18.32 -8.90
C SER A 126 9.10 -16.98 -8.51
N ALA A 127 8.65 -16.39 -7.42
CA ALA A 127 9.35 -15.27 -6.80
C ALA A 127 10.55 -15.82 -6.02
N ASP A 128 11.70 -15.15 -6.13
CA ASP A 128 12.87 -15.48 -5.32
C ASP A 128 12.66 -15.04 -3.87
N MET A 129 12.85 -15.97 -2.94
CA MET A 129 12.64 -15.74 -1.51
C MET A 129 13.55 -14.64 -0.95
N ALA A 130 14.82 -14.60 -1.36
CA ALA A 130 15.75 -13.57 -0.91
C ALA A 130 15.30 -12.17 -1.39
N SER A 131 14.83 -12.09 -2.63
CA SER A 131 14.27 -10.86 -3.21
C SER A 131 13.00 -10.39 -2.49
N VAL A 132 12.12 -11.32 -2.09
CA VAL A 132 10.91 -10.99 -1.31
C VAL A 132 11.28 -10.51 0.09
N ALA A 133 12.22 -11.19 0.76
CA ALA A 133 12.69 -10.81 2.09
C ALA A 133 13.36 -9.42 2.10
N GLU A 134 14.19 -9.14 1.08
CA GLU A 134 14.83 -7.84 0.89
C GLU A 134 13.79 -6.71 0.73
N LEU A 135 12.80 -6.91 -0.14
CA LEU A 135 11.74 -5.92 -0.36
C LEU A 135 10.90 -5.73 0.91
N ALA A 136 10.55 -6.80 1.63
CA ALA A 136 9.77 -6.72 2.86
C ALA A 136 10.53 -5.96 3.97
N ALA A 137 11.84 -6.18 4.10
CA ALA A 137 12.68 -5.44 5.04
C ALA A 137 12.77 -3.95 4.69
N ALA A 138 12.94 -3.63 3.41
CA ALA A 138 12.99 -2.26 2.92
C ALA A 138 11.64 -1.53 3.13
N GLU A 139 10.53 -2.20 2.84
CA GLU A 139 9.16 -1.69 3.05
C GLU A 139 8.94 -1.33 4.53
N LEU A 140 9.27 -2.23 5.45
CA LEU A 140 9.15 -1.99 6.90
C LEU A 140 10.04 -0.85 7.37
N LEU A 141 11.31 -0.82 6.93
CA LEU A 141 12.26 0.22 7.32
C LEU A 141 11.79 1.59 6.85
N HIS A 142 11.39 1.69 5.57
CA HIS A 142 10.97 2.97 5.00
C HIS A 142 9.63 3.44 5.57
N ALA A 143 8.68 2.53 5.82
CA ALA A 143 7.44 2.86 6.52
C ALA A 143 7.70 3.49 7.90
N LYS A 144 8.61 2.91 8.68
CA LYS A 144 9.00 3.47 9.99
C LYS A 144 9.61 4.86 9.85
N GLN A 145 10.52 5.06 8.88
CA GLN A 145 11.16 6.35 8.64
C GLN A 145 10.15 7.44 8.25
N VAL A 146 9.26 7.15 7.31
CA VAL A 146 8.21 8.09 6.87
C VAL A 146 7.26 8.42 8.02
N CYS A 147 6.76 7.41 8.74
CA CYS A 147 5.84 7.63 9.85
C CYS A 147 6.48 8.44 10.98
N MET A 148 7.74 8.18 11.30
CA MET A 148 8.48 8.97 12.28
C MET A 148 8.66 10.42 11.81
N THR A 149 9.05 10.64 10.55
CA THR A 149 9.26 11.98 9.98
C THR A 149 7.97 12.81 9.95
N LEU A 150 6.84 12.19 9.61
CA LEU A 150 5.55 12.85 9.49
C LEU A 150 4.71 12.79 10.78
N ASN A 151 5.25 12.22 11.85
CA ASN A 151 4.54 12.01 13.12
C ASN A 151 3.20 11.26 12.94
N LEU A 152 3.22 10.21 12.09
CA LEU A 152 2.05 9.38 11.80
C LEU A 152 2.03 8.14 12.69
N PRO A 153 0.87 7.75 13.24
CA PRO A 153 0.74 6.47 13.93
C PRO A 153 0.94 5.32 12.93
N LEU A 154 1.76 4.34 13.32
CA LEU A 154 2.09 3.15 12.55
C LEU A 154 1.72 1.89 13.35
N SER A 155 0.82 1.09 12.81
CA SER A 155 0.52 -0.26 13.29
C SER A 155 1.18 -1.29 12.37
N VAL A 156 2.06 -2.13 12.92
CA VAL A 156 2.70 -3.23 12.17
C VAL A 156 2.07 -4.54 12.60
N LEU A 157 1.43 -5.23 11.67
CA LEU A 157 0.73 -6.48 11.91
C LEU A 157 1.43 -7.62 11.16
N HIS A 158 1.86 -8.65 11.91
CA HIS A 158 2.50 -9.83 11.34
C HIS A 158 1.49 -10.97 11.19
N SER A 159 1.27 -11.43 9.96
CA SER A 159 0.30 -12.51 9.64
C SER A 159 -1.08 -12.31 10.30
N PRO A 160 -1.69 -11.11 10.20
CA PRO A 160 -2.88 -10.80 10.98
C PRO A 160 -4.12 -11.54 10.47
N THR A 161 -5.09 -11.69 11.37
CA THR A 161 -6.48 -12.01 11.06
C THR A 161 -7.22 -10.79 10.52
N GLU A 162 -8.40 -11.00 9.94
CA GLU A 162 -9.28 -9.92 9.49
C GLU A 162 -9.68 -9.00 10.66
N ASP A 163 -10.04 -9.57 11.82
CA ASP A 163 -10.45 -8.82 13.01
C ASP A 163 -9.34 -7.91 13.53
N GLU A 164 -8.08 -8.36 13.51
CA GLU A 164 -6.93 -7.53 13.91
C GLU A 164 -6.73 -6.35 12.96
N VAL A 165 -6.95 -6.55 11.65
CA VAL A 165 -6.87 -5.47 10.67
C VAL A 165 -8.03 -4.48 10.86
N VAL A 166 -9.26 -4.97 11.03
CA VAL A 166 -10.44 -4.13 11.33
C VAL A 166 -10.18 -3.31 12.60
N PHE A 167 -9.75 -3.94 13.68
CA PHE A 167 -9.44 -3.26 14.93
C PHE A 167 -8.39 -2.17 14.74
N SER A 168 -7.27 -2.49 14.09
CA SER A 168 -6.18 -1.54 13.87
C SER A 168 -6.61 -0.33 13.04
N ILE A 169 -7.41 -0.53 11.98
CA ILE A 169 -7.94 0.57 11.17
C ILE A 169 -8.94 1.41 12.00
N SER A 170 -9.80 0.76 12.78
CA SER A 170 -10.80 1.45 13.59
C SER A 170 -10.16 2.38 14.63
N GLU A 171 -9.05 1.97 15.25
CA GLU A 171 -8.29 2.82 16.19
C GLU A 171 -7.73 4.08 15.51
N LEU A 172 -7.25 3.96 14.27
CA LEU A 172 -6.73 5.09 13.50
C LEU A 172 -7.83 6.04 12.98
N LEU A 173 -9.08 5.59 12.95
CA LEU A 173 -10.22 6.42 12.54
C LEU A 173 -10.82 7.25 13.68
N LYS A 174 -10.44 6.94 14.92
CA LYS A 174 -10.89 7.72 16.09
C LYS A 174 -10.36 9.15 16.01
N PRO A 175 -11.14 10.14 16.50
CA PRO A 175 -10.74 11.54 16.49
C PRO A 175 -9.55 11.81 17.44
#